data_dff46529cbd47a14b28f0b9115bab453
#
_entry.id   dff46529cbd47a14b28f0b9115bab453
#
_cell.length_a   1.000
_cell.length_b   1.000
_cell.length_c   1.000
_cell.angle_alpha   90.00
_cell.angle_beta   90.00
_cell.angle_gamma   90.00
#
_symmetry.space_group_name_H-M   'P 1'
#
loop_
_entity.id
_entity.type
_entity.pdbx_description
1 polymer ?
#
loop_
_entity_poly.entity_id
_entity_poly.type
_entity_poly.pdbx_seq_one_letter_code
_entity_poly.pdbx_strand_id
1 'polypeptide(L)'
;EIHERLVGSEMCIRDRLTDEVSANTYGKPTKWMAEALLVKLYINWAVYTAASVDKYDAATATNEKLNDCIKYCDDIITNGGFSLGSMSYQKKFGPDNGSHVEDFIYAMPYDTYTATGMQHGRARTWKKAGDVELSYYGMKLSSSAGGYITMTPEFAELFEDASKAGDRIKSILRGPVYVYNPETYEPTTEPALDPNGNQIVLTKSITLDTPNDVQLGVGDDIEGYNQGYRSVKFFVIDDDFKNSRNQSNDYPIFRYADILLTKAEALLRGGVSTERPQDTPVSLFNEIRRYVHAEEVTSVNLDELYDERGREFFDENWRRNDMIRFGHFEDEFFPHYHDFKTANFDKTRRIFPLHRDMLNTNPNWEQNPGYPEYHN
;
A
#
# COMPACT_ATOMS: atom_id res chain seq x y z
N GLU A 1 -30.13 -0.29 -13.85
CA GLU A 1 -30.12 1.02 -13.15
C GLU A 1 -28.74 1.48 -12.67
N ILE A 2 -27.87 0.60 -12.14
CA ILE A 2 -26.49 0.97 -11.74
C ILE A 2 -25.65 1.29 -12.98
N HIS A 3 -25.78 0.53 -14.08
CA HIS A 3 -25.08 0.75 -15.34
C HIS A 3 -25.41 2.10 -15.98
N GLU A 4 -26.69 2.49 -16.04
CA GLU A 4 -27.11 3.74 -16.65
C GLU A 4 -26.68 4.98 -15.88
N ARG A 5 -26.63 4.87 -14.54
CA ARG A 5 -26.15 5.97 -13.69
C ARG A 5 -24.64 6.14 -13.73
N LEU A 6 -23.86 5.06 -13.86
CA LEU A 6 -22.41 5.12 -14.03
C LEU A 6 -22.03 5.79 -15.36
N VAL A 7 -22.64 5.39 -16.46
CA VAL A 7 -22.37 5.97 -17.81
C VAL A 7 -22.67 7.49 -17.82
N GLY A 8 -23.76 7.92 -17.21
CA GLY A 8 -24.05 9.36 -17.08
C GLY A 8 -23.08 10.12 -16.19
N SER A 9 -22.57 9.47 -15.13
CA SER A 9 -21.57 10.03 -14.22
C SER A 9 -20.19 10.13 -14.85
N GLU A 10 -19.77 9.13 -15.64
CA GLU A 10 -18.48 9.13 -16.36
C GLU A 10 -18.34 10.31 -17.30
N MET A 11 -19.36 10.57 -18.12
CA MET A 11 -19.38 11.71 -19.05
C MET A 11 -19.36 13.05 -18.30
N CYS A 12 -20.17 13.18 -17.24
CA CYS A 12 -20.24 14.42 -16.47
C CYS A 12 -18.97 14.73 -15.67
N ILE A 13 -18.26 13.73 -15.19
CA ILE A 13 -17.00 13.90 -14.46
C ILE A 13 -15.90 14.28 -15.44
N ARG A 14 -15.77 13.56 -16.55
CA ARG A 14 -14.73 13.80 -17.55
C ARG A 14 -14.79 15.20 -18.18
N ASP A 15 -16.00 15.72 -18.44
CA ASP A 15 -16.19 16.98 -19.16
C ASP A 15 -16.15 18.24 -18.28
N ARG A 16 -16.07 18.07 -16.94
CA ARG A 16 -16.12 19.19 -15.99
C ARG A 16 -14.88 19.33 -15.10
N LEU A 17 -14.06 18.29 -14.97
CA LEU A 17 -12.82 18.37 -14.23
C LEU A 17 -11.69 18.84 -15.13
N THR A 18 -10.80 19.64 -14.55
CA THR A 18 -9.59 20.09 -15.25
C THR A 18 -8.64 18.91 -15.53
N ASP A 19 -7.98 18.96 -16.67
CA ASP A 19 -6.86 18.07 -17.03
C ASP A 19 -5.50 18.68 -16.70
N GLU A 20 -5.47 19.89 -16.16
CA GLU A 20 -4.24 20.55 -15.73
C GLU A 20 -3.57 19.76 -14.60
N VAL A 21 -2.26 19.49 -14.75
CA VAL A 21 -1.38 18.91 -13.74
C VAL A 21 -0.40 19.98 -13.30
N SER A 22 -0.62 20.55 -12.11
CA SER A 22 0.19 21.63 -11.58
C SER A 22 0.13 21.70 -10.05
N ALA A 23 0.95 22.52 -9.43
CA ALA A 23 0.87 22.79 -7.99
C ALA A 23 -0.51 23.36 -7.59
N ASN A 24 -1.22 24.06 -8.49
CA ASN A 24 -2.54 24.63 -8.20
C ASN A 24 -3.66 23.58 -8.16
N THR A 25 -3.49 22.46 -8.87
CA THR A 25 -4.45 21.35 -8.93
C THR A 25 -4.06 20.17 -8.03
N TYR A 26 -2.89 20.21 -7.44
CA TYR A 26 -2.41 19.18 -6.53
C TYR A 26 -3.34 19.03 -5.32
N GLY A 27 -3.64 17.79 -4.95
CA GLY A 27 -4.57 17.46 -3.86
C GLY A 27 -6.04 17.78 -4.17
N LYS A 28 -6.37 18.20 -5.39
CA LYS A 28 -7.74 18.49 -5.83
C LYS A 28 -8.22 17.45 -6.87
N PRO A 29 -9.53 17.22 -6.99
CA PRO A 29 -10.06 16.37 -8.03
C PRO A 29 -9.73 16.90 -9.43
N THR A 30 -9.13 16.07 -10.25
CA THR A 30 -8.83 16.31 -11.67
C THR A 30 -9.43 15.21 -12.53
N LYS A 31 -9.46 15.40 -13.87
CA LYS A 31 -9.80 14.35 -14.82
C LYS A 31 -9.00 13.06 -14.54
N TRP A 32 -7.71 13.21 -14.28
CA TRP A 32 -6.80 12.09 -14.08
C TRP A 32 -7.08 11.32 -12.79
N MET A 33 -7.44 12.02 -11.71
CA MET A 33 -7.91 11.37 -10.48
C MET A 33 -9.18 10.56 -10.73
N ALA A 34 -10.14 11.11 -11.48
CA ALA A 34 -11.39 10.43 -11.80
C ALA A 34 -11.16 9.19 -12.68
N GLU A 35 -10.28 9.29 -13.67
CA GLU A 35 -9.91 8.15 -14.52
C GLU A 35 -9.15 7.07 -13.75
N ALA A 36 -8.22 7.45 -12.87
CA ALA A 36 -7.55 6.49 -12.00
C ALA A 36 -8.52 5.76 -11.06
N LEU A 37 -9.55 6.45 -10.57
CA LEU A 37 -10.64 5.81 -9.82
C LEU A 37 -11.42 4.82 -10.68
N LEU A 38 -11.74 5.18 -11.94
CA LEU A 38 -12.41 4.26 -12.87
C LEU A 38 -11.54 3.04 -13.18
N VAL A 39 -10.23 3.20 -13.34
CA VAL A 39 -9.28 2.08 -13.49
C VAL A 39 -9.40 1.13 -12.31
N LYS A 40 -9.45 1.65 -11.05
CA LYS A 40 -9.65 0.81 -9.85
C LYS A 40 -10.99 0.11 -9.83
N LEU A 41 -12.07 0.79 -10.20
CA LEU A 41 -13.40 0.20 -10.24
C LEU A 41 -13.47 -0.91 -11.29
N TYR A 42 -12.93 -0.69 -12.47
CA TYR A 42 -13.01 -1.65 -13.57
C TYR A 42 -12.11 -2.87 -13.39
N ILE A 43 -10.90 -2.71 -12.85
CA ILE A 43 -10.07 -3.89 -12.56
C ILE A 43 -10.70 -4.77 -11.47
N ASN A 44 -11.42 -4.19 -10.53
CA ASN A 44 -12.13 -4.90 -9.47
C ASN A 44 -13.60 -5.22 -9.83
N TRP A 45 -14.04 -5.00 -11.06
CA TRP A 45 -15.43 -5.13 -11.46
C TRP A 45 -16.05 -6.47 -11.08
N ALA A 46 -15.37 -7.57 -11.39
CA ALA A 46 -15.84 -8.92 -11.06
C ALA A 46 -15.99 -9.16 -9.54
N VAL A 47 -15.17 -8.51 -8.73
CA VAL A 47 -15.30 -8.57 -7.26
C VAL A 47 -16.56 -7.84 -6.81
N TYR A 48 -16.78 -6.62 -7.31
CA TYR A 48 -17.87 -5.75 -6.86
C TYR A 48 -19.23 -6.14 -7.40
N THR A 49 -19.30 -6.87 -8.52
CA THR A 49 -20.54 -7.33 -9.14
C THR A 49 -20.85 -8.80 -8.84
N ALA A 50 -20.04 -9.46 -8.02
CA ALA A 50 -20.35 -10.82 -7.56
C ALA A 50 -21.69 -10.84 -6.82
N ALA A 51 -22.43 -11.96 -6.97
CA ALA A 51 -23.78 -12.09 -6.41
C ALA A 51 -23.84 -11.93 -4.88
N SER A 52 -22.73 -12.26 -4.19
CA SER A 52 -22.51 -12.00 -2.76
C SER A 52 -21.02 -12.07 -2.47
N VAL A 53 -20.62 -11.59 -1.29
CA VAL A 53 -19.21 -11.50 -0.87
C VAL A 53 -18.46 -12.84 -0.90
N ASP A 54 -19.17 -13.96 -0.65
CA ASP A 54 -18.61 -15.30 -0.65
C ASP A 54 -18.60 -15.98 -2.05
N LYS A 55 -19.24 -15.37 -3.05
CA LYS A 55 -19.38 -15.94 -4.41
C LYS A 55 -18.28 -15.52 -5.38
N TYR A 56 -17.50 -14.51 -5.05
CA TYR A 56 -16.35 -14.20 -5.87
C TYR A 56 -15.30 -15.31 -5.77
N ASP A 57 -14.85 -15.79 -6.92
CA ASP A 57 -13.77 -16.76 -7.06
C ASP A 57 -12.79 -16.26 -8.13
N ALA A 58 -11.57 -15.91 -7.71
CA ALA A 58 -10.55 -15.35 -8.58
C ALA A 58 -10.12 -16.27 -9.73
N ALA A 59 -10.24 -17.61 -9.54
CA ALA A 59 -9.85 -18.60 -10.55
C ALA A 59 -10.87 -18.70 -11.70
N THR A 60 -12.13 -18.38 -11.45
CA THR A 60 -13.23 -18.58 -12.40
C THR A 60 -13.95 -17.30 -12.81
N ALA A 61 -13.73 -16.21 -12.07
CA ALA A 61 -14.38 -14.94 -12.33
C ALA A 61 -13.93 -14.34 -13.68
N THR A 62 -14.90 -13.88 -14.45
CA THR A 62 -14.67 -13.11 -15.68
C THR A 62 -14.93 -11.63 -15.43
N ASN A 63 -14.08 -10.78 -15.96
CA ASN A 63 -14.23 -9.34 -15.85
C ASN A 63 -14.51 -8.76 -17.25
N GLU A 64 -15.75 -8.32 -17.49
CA GLU A 64 -16.19 -7.73 -18.75
C GLU A 64 -15.69 -6.30 -18.98
N LYS A 65 -15.08 -5.67 -17.94
CA LYS A 65 -14.61 -4.28 -17.96
C LYS A 65 -13.10 -4.13 -18.17
N LEU A 66 -12.39 -5.19 -18.56
CA LEU A 66 -10.94 -5.13 -18.78
C LEU A 66 -10.55 -4.12 -19.88
N ASN A 67 -11.30 -4.07 -20.97
CA ASN A 67 -11.00 -3.12 -22.05
C ASN A 67 -11.32 -1.66 -21.67
N ASP A 68 -12.37 -1.44 -20.86
CA ASP A 68 -12.66 -0.11 -20.31
C ASP A 68 -11.55 0.32 -19.33
N CYS A 69 -11.07 -0.61 -18.49
CA CYS A 69 -9.92 -0.38 -17.63
C CYS A 69 -8.67 0.02 -18.41
N ILE A 70 -8.34 -0.73 -19.46
CA ILE A 70 -7.18 -0.46 -20.33
C ILE A 70 -7.31 0.89 -21.02
N LYS A 71 -8.49 1.24 -21.53
CA LYS A 71 -8.76 2.52 -22.17
C LYS A 71 -8.38 3.71 -21.28
N TYR A 72 -8.77 3.71 -20.00
CA TYR A 72 -8.41 4.78 -19.10
C TYR A 72 -6.93 4.73 -18.68
N CYS A 73 -6.34 3.54 -18.58
CA CYS A 73 -4.89 3.43 -18.43
C CYS A 73 -4.15 4.07 -19.61
N ASP A 74 -4.61 3.81 -20.84
CA ASP A 74 -4.04 4.35 -22.08
C ASP A 74 -4.14 5.87 -22.14
N ASP A 75 -5.28 6.45 -21.75
CA ASP A 75 -5.46 7.92 -21.69
C ASP A 75 -4.51 8.55 -20.66
N ILE A 76 -4.43 8.03 -19.45
CA ILE A 76 -3.52 8.52 -18.40
C ILE A 76 -2.06 8.42 -18.87
N ILE A 77 -1.64 7.29 -19.44
CA ILE A 77 -0.26 7.07 -19.90
C ILE A 77 0.10 8.02 -21.06
N THR A 78 -0.84 8.27 -21.98
CA THR A 78 -0.58 9.05 -23.17
C THR A 78 -0.69 10.55 -22.95
N ASN A 79 -1.70 10.98 -22.20
CA ASN A 79 -2.13 12.37 -22.13
C ASN A 79 -1.99 12.98 -20.73
N GLY A 80 -1.80 12.17 -19.67
CA GLY A 80 -1.78 12.64 -18.28
C GLY A 80 -0.51 13.39 -17.87
N GLY A 81 0.59 13.19 -18.61
CA GLY A 81 1.87 13.83 -18.30
C GLY A 81 2.56 13.27 -17.05
N PHE A 82 2.10 12.12 -16.54
CA PHE A 82 2.71 11.42 -15.40
C PHE A 82 3.85 10.50 -15.84
N SER A 83 4.78 10.25 -14.94
CA SER A 83 5.88 9.30 -15.13
C SER A 83 6.37 8.76 -13.79
N LEU A 84 7.20 7.72 -13.81
CA LEU A 84 7.87 7.27 -12.57
C LEU A 84 8.89 8.31 -12.07
N GLY A 85 9.27 9.25 -12.92
CA GLY A 85 10.21 10.32 -12.61
C GLY A 85 11.66 9.84 -12.50
N SER A 86 12.52 10.78 -12.14
CA SER A 86 13.96 10.53 -11.88
C SER A 86 14.34 10.58 -10.39
N MET A 87 13.38 10.89 -9.53
CA MET A 87 13.57 10.95 -8.08
C MET A 87 13.80 9.54 -7.53
N SER A 88 14.68 9.39 -6.53
CA SER A 88 14.84 8.09 -5.86
C SER A 88 13.55 7.64 -5.18
N TYR A 89 13.38 6.31 -5.07
CA TYR A 89 12.19 5.73 -4.45
C TYR A 89 11.95 6.28 -3.03
N GLN A 90 13.01 6.43 -2.24
CA GLN A 90 12.94 6.93 -0.87
C GLN A 90 12.49 8.39 -0.80
N LYS A 91 12.99 9.22 -1.70
CA LYS A 91 12.62 10.63 -1.79
C LYS A 91 11.16 10.83 -2.17
N LYS A 92 10.63 9.99 -3.03
CA LYS A 92 9.22 10.03 -3.45
C LYS A 92 8.25 9.98 -2.25
N PHE A 93 8.61 9.28 -1.20
CA PHE A 93 7.78 9.12 -0.01
C PHE A 93 8.34 9.85 1.22
N GLY A 94 9.32 10.70 1.04
CA GLY A 94 9.90 11.53 2.10
C GLY A 94 8.98 12.65 2.56
N PRO A 95 9.30 13.33 3.67
CA PRO A 95 8.50 14.43 4.20
C PRO A 95 8.57 15.72 3.35
N ASP A 96 9.42 15.76 2.36
CA ASP A 96 9.56 16.83 1.36
C ASP A 96 8.88 16.46 0.02
N ASN A 97 8.09 15.40 -0.05
CA ASN A 97 7.32 15.08 -1.23
C ASN A 97 6.18 16.08 -1.48
N GLY A 98 5.58 16.04 -2.66
CA GLY A 98 4.53 17.00 -2.99
C GLY A 98 4.22 17.05 -4.49
N SER A 99 3.73 18.20 -4.95
CA SER A 99 3.30 18.42 -6.34
C SER A 99 4.38 18.23 -7.43
N HIS A 100 5.64 18.16 -7.03
CA HIS A 100 6.76 17.89 -7.93
C HIS A 100 7.05 16.41 -8.15
N VAL A 101 6.33 15.51 -7.46
CA VAL A 101 6.46 14.06 -7.65
C VAL A 101 5.65 13.64 -8.87
N GLU A 102 6.33 13.35 -9.97
CA GLU A 102 5.71 13.04 -11.26
C GLU A 102 4.84 11.78 -11.26
N ASP A 103 5.03 10.88 -10.30
CA ASP A 103 4.27 9.65 -10.14
C ASP A 103 2.90 9.86 -9.47
N PHE A 104 2.68 10.99 -8.79
CA PHE A 104 1.45 11.22 -8.01
C PHE A 104 0.32 11.76 -8.90
N ILE A 105 -0.65 10.92 -9.22
CA ILE A 105 -1.87 11.32 -9.94
C ILE A 105 -2.83 12.04 -9.00
N TYR A 106 -2.97 11.51 -7.78
CA TYR A 106 -3.72 12.13 -6.71
C TYR A 106 -3.13 11.77 -5.36
N ALA A 107 -2.85 12.76 -4.56
CA ALA A 107 -2.34 12.61 -3.20
C ALA A 107 -3.13 13.49 -2.23
N MET A 108 -3.16 13.08 -0.96
CA MET A 108 -3.65 13.90 0.14
C MET A 108 -2.47 14.69 0.70
N PRO A 109 -2.49 16.03 0.58
CA PRO A 109 -1.43 16.87 1.13
C PRO A 109 -1.51 16.91 2.65
N TYR A 110 -0.37 16.80 3.31
CA TYR A 110 -0.23 16.91 4.74
C TYR A 110 0.89 17.88 5.14
N ASP A 111 0.73 18.51 6.29
CA ASP A 111 1.78 19.23 6.98
C ASP A 111 1.63 19.07 8.50
N THR A 112 2.61 19.51 9.26
CA THR A 112 2.60 19.33 10.72
C THR A 112 1.82 20.40 11.49
N TYR A 113 1.25 21.40 10.83
CA TYR A 113 0.59 22.55 11.46
C TYR A 113 -0.86 22.76 11.02
N THR A 114 -1.16 22.73 9.73
CA THR A 114 -2.46 23.11 9.16
C THR A 114 -3.24 21.91 8.61
N ALA A 115 -2.56 21.00 7.94
CA ALA A 115 -3.11 19.78 7.38
C ALA A 115 -2.58 18.54 8.13
N THR A 116 -2.81 18.53 9.44
CA THR A 116 -2.29 17.48 10.34
C THR A 116 -3.05 16.17 10.19
N GLY A 117 -2.44 15.07 10.65
CA GLY A 117 -3.09 13.75 10.69
C GLY A 117 -2.28 12.65 10.02
N MET A 118 -1.26 12.97 9.22
CA MET A 118 -0.32 11.97 8.77
C MET A 118 0.52 11.51 9.96
N GLN A 119 0.23 10.32 10.47
CA GLN A 119 0.89 9.73 11.65
C GLN A 119 1.33 8.29 11.38
N HIS A 120 1.76 8.01 10.18
CA HIS A 120 2.17 6.66 9.75
C HIS A 120 3.28 6.08 10.61
N GLY A 121 4.33 6.85 10.84
CA GLY A 121 5.44 6.45 11.68
C GLY A 121 5.07 6.21 13.14
N ARG A 122 4.01 6.86 13.65
CA ARG A 122 3.54 6.63 15.02
C ARG A 122 2.96 5.22 15.20
N ALA A 123 2.25 4.70 14.22
CA ALA A 123 1.50 3.46 14.36
C ALA A 123 2.24 2.24 13.80
N ARG A 124 3.12 2.41 12.81
CA ARG A 124 3.51 1.31 11.96
C ARG A 124 4.88 0.75 12.18
N THR A 125 5.86 1.53 12.62
CA THR A 125 7.18 1.08 12.22
C THR A 125 8.16 0.85 13.30
N TRP A 126 8.14 1.63 14.38
CA TRP A 126 9.28 1.55 15.26
C TRP A 126 8.89 1.87 16.67
N LYS A 127 9.33 1.03 17.53
CA LYS A 127 9.27 1.28 18.96
C LYS A 127 10.68 1.65 19.42
N LYS A 128 10.72 2.51 20.43
CA LYS A 128 11.95 2.80 21.16
C LYS A 128 12.55 1.48 21.63
N ALA A 129 13.75 1.17 21.21
CA ALA A 129 14.52 0.06 21.76
C ALA A 129 15.09 0.50 23.12
N GLY A 130 14.30 0.34 24.19
CA GLY A 130 14.68 0.74 25.53
C GLY A 130 14.61 2.26 25.78
N ASP A 131 15.25 2.74 26.87
CA ASP A 131 15.26 4.16 27.29
C ASP A 131 16.38 4.99 26.68
N VAL A 132 17.02 4.54 25.61
CA VAL A 132 18.07 5.29 24.94
C VAL A 132 17.46 6.37 24.06
N GLU A 133 17.81 7.59 24.35
CA GLU A 133 17.22 8.81 23.83
C GLU A 133 17.32 9.04 22.31
N LEU A 134 17.96 8.21 21.50
CA LEU A 134 18.33 8.65 20.16
C LEU A 134 18.32 7.59 19.06
N SER A 135 17.85 6.38 19.30
CA SER A 135 17.96 5.35 18.27
C SER A 135 16.68 4.56 18.09
N TYR A 136 15.72 5.14 17.39
CA TYR A 136 14.54 4.42 16.92
C TYR A 136 14.91 3.69 15.63
N TYR A 137 15.54 2.51 15.78
CA TYR A 137 15.94 1.71 14.63
C TYR A 137 16.69 2.52 13.56
N GLY A 138 17.68 3.33 14.01
CA GLY A 138 18.52 4.13 13.12
C GLY A 138 17.99 5.53 12.79
N MET A 139 16.81 5.89 13.25
CA MET A 139 16.29 7.27 13.11
C MET A 139 16.48 8.05 14.39
N LYS A 140 16.92 9.31 14.27
CA LYS A 140 17.15 10.21 15.42
C LYS A 140 15.88 11.04 15.63
N LEU A 141 15.08 10.68 16.63
CA LEU A 141 13.82 11.34 16.97
C LEU A 141 13.77 11.71 18.44
N SER A 142 13.34 12.94 18.73
CA SER A 142 13.16 13.45 20.09
C SER A 142 11.85 13.03 20.75
N SER A 143 10.83 12.67 19.96
CA SER A 143 9.53 12.22 20.42
C SER A 143 9.39 10.69 20.33
N SER A 144 8.68 10.07 21.29
CA SER A 144 8.46 8.63 21.26
C SER A 144 7.56 8.20 20.10
N ALA A 145 8.03 7.26 19.31
CA ALA A 145 7.22 6.55 18.34
C ALA A 145 6.54 5.34 19.02
N GLY A 146 5.29 5.09 18.65
CA GLY A 146 4.66 3.80 18.94
C GLY A 146 5.04 2.85 17.81
N GLY A 147 5.28 1.62 17.95
CA GLY A 147 5.67 0.74 16.85
C GLY A 147 5.14 -0.65 17.13
N TYR A 148 3.87 -0.85 16.81
CA TYR A 148 3.20 -2.11 17.11
C TYR A 148 2.92 -2.96 15.86
N ILE A 149 3.16 -2.42 14.65
CA ILE A 149 2.83 -3.09 13.39
C ILE A 149 4.11 -3.49 12.67
N THR A 150 4.24 -4.78 12.40
CA THR A 150 5.31 -5.36 11.61
C THR A 150 4.72 -6.10 10.39
N MET A 151 5.57 -6.41 9.42
CA MET A 151 5.20 -7.28 8.31
C MET A 151 5.01 -8.71 8.80
N THR A 152 4.05 -9.44 8.22
CA THR A 152 4.01 -10.89 8.38
C THR A 152 5.24 -11.52 7.73
N PRO A 153 5.72 -12.68 8.21
CA PRO A 153 6.87 -13.35 7.61
C PRO A 153 6.70 -13.62 6.10
N GLU A 154 5.49 -13.98 5.68
CA GLU A 154 5.16 -14.25 4.28
C GLU A 154 5.25 -13.01 3.42
N PHE A 155 4.81 -11.85 3.93
CA PHE A 155 4.96 -10.58 3.21
C PHE A 155 6.40 -10.08 3.19
N ALA A 156 7.13 -10.28 4.29
CA ALA A 156 8.55 -9.92 4.40
C ALA A 156 9.43 -10.70 3.39
N GLU A 157 9.02 -11.91 3.00
CA GLU A 157 9.69 -12.73 1.98
C GLU A 157 9.84 -12.00 0.64
N LEU A 158 8.90 -11.11 0.30
CA LEU A 158 8.94 -10.32 -0.93
C LEU A 158 10.18 -9.42 -1.04
N PHE A 159 10.83 -9.12 0.09
CA PHE A 159 11.99 -8.23 0.19
C PHE A 159 13.30 -8.94 0.50
N GLU A 160 13.32 -10.28 0.53
CA GLU A 160 14.54 -11.05 0.76
C GLU A 160 15.44 -11.07 -0.49
N ASP A 161 14.84 -11.15 -1.67
CA ASP A 161 15.55 -11.14 -2.94
C ASP A 161 15.77 -9.69 -3.41
N ALA A 162 16.99 -9.20 -3.23
CA ALA A 162 17.37 -7.85 -3.62
C ALA A 162 17.25 -7.60 -5.13
N SER A 163 17.42 -8.65 -5.96
CA SER A 163 17.27 -8.53 -7.42
C SER A 163 15.83 -8.21 -7.83
N LYS A 164 14.86 -8.64 -7.03
CA LYS A 164 13.43 -8.35 -7.23
C LYS A 164 12.96 -7.10 -6.50
N ALA A 165 13.46 -6.87 -5.28
CA ALA A 165 13.06 -5.74 -4.47
C ALA A 165 13.64 -4.41 -4.97
N GLY A 166 14.87 -4.43 -5.51
CA GLY A 166 15.56 -3.24 -5.95
C GLY A 166 15.70 -2.20 -4.83
N ASP A 167 15.68 -0.92 -5.16
CA ASP A 167 15.82 0.17 -4.19
C ASP A 167 14.73 0.20 -3.10
N ARG A 168 13.59 -0.46 -3.31
CA ARG A 168 12.52 -0.56 -2.29
C ARG A 168 12.98 -1.20 -0.99
N ILE A 169 14.01 -2.04 -1.06
CA ILE A 169 14.60 -2.69 0.10
C ILE A 169 15.15 -1.70 1.12
N LYS A 170 15.60 -0.52 0.68
CA LYS A 170 16.12 0.56 1.53
C LYS A 170 15.03 1.21 2.39
N SER A 171 13.76 1.02 2.04
CA SER A 171 12.61 1.47 2.80
C SER A 171 12.06 0.41 3.76
N ILE A 172 12.81 -0.67 3.98
CA ILE A 172 12.46 -1.77 4.89
C ILE A 172 13.54 -1.91 5.95
N LEU A 173 13.16 -1.78 7.20
CA LEU A 173 14.01 -2.19 8.34
C LEU A 173 14.02 -3.72 8.40
N ARG A 174 15.20 -4.32 8.16
CA ARG A 174 15.40 -5.76 8.11
C ARG A 174 16.85 -6.14 8.43
N GLY A 175 17.06 -7.33 9.00
CA GLY A 175 18.39 -7.78 9.34
C GLY A 175 19.17 -6.75 10.18
N PRO A 176 20.46 -6.58 9.98
CA PRO A 176 21.26 -5.54 10.63
C PRO A 176 20.74 -4.15 10.27
N VAL A 177 20.39 -3.36 11.27
CA VAL A 177 19.87 -2.01 11.09
C VAL A 177 21.00 -0.99 11.14
N TYR A 178 20.91 0.02 10.28
CA TYR A 178 21.86 1.13 10.18
C TYR A 178 21.18 2.46 10.45
N VAL A 179 21.96 3.46 10.84
CA VAL A 179 21.49 4.84 10.98
C VAL A 179 21.08 5.36 9.61
N TYR A 180 19.92 6.00 9.55
CA TYR A 180 19.41 6.61 8.31
C TYR A 180 19.91 8.04 8.15
N ASN A 181 20.22 8.40 6.92
CA ASN A 181 20.51 9.77 6.55
C ASN A 181 19.18 10.54 6.42
N PRO A 182 18.98 11.63 7.18
CA PRO A 182 17.73 12.39 7.18
C PRO A 182 17.50 13.24 5.92
N GLU A 183 18.51 13.34 5.04
CA GLU A 183 18.39 14.09 3.77
C GLU A 183 18.06 13.18 2.59
N THR A 184 18.62 11.97 2.58
CA THR A 184 18.40 11.00 1.48
C THR A 184 17.36 9.94 1.81
N TYR A 185 17.03 9.76 3.10
CA TYR A 185 16.11 8.74 3.63
C TYR A 185 16.59 7.31 3.35
N GLU A 186 17.89 7.14 3.20
CA GLU A 186 18.55 5.88 2.97
C GLU A 186 19.40 5.46 4.17
N PRO A 187 19.59 4.14 4.40
CA PRO A 187 20.50 3.67 5.43
C PRO A 187 21.95 4.05 5.09
N THR A 188 22.72 4.44 6.11
CA THR A 188 24.15 4.68 6.03
C THR A 188 24.94 3.37 6.28
N THR A 189 26.23 3.48 6.53
CA THR A 189 27.08 2.36 7.01
C THR A 189 27.26 2.35 8.52
N GLU A 190 26.71 3.34 9.26
CA GLU A 190 26.78 3.42 10.71
C GLU A 190 25.77 2.47 11.35
N PRO A 191 26.18 1.49 12.20
CA PRO A 191 25.26 0.60 12.88
C PRO A 191 24.32 1.35 13.80
N ALA A 192 23.03 1.01 13.78
CA ALA A 192 22.08 1.44 14.79
C ALA A 192 22.20 0.51 16.00
N LEU A 193 22.39 1.10 17.18
CA LEU A 193 22.69 0.34 18.41
C LEU A 193 21.49 0.30 19.35
N ASP A 194 21.35 -0.83 20.04
CA ASP A 194 20.45 -1.00 21.17
C ASP A 194 20.99 -0.31 22.45
N PRO A 195 20.24 -0.28 23.56
CA PRO A 195 20.71 0.29 24.82
C PRO A 195 21.96 -0.38 25.40
N ASN A 196 22.27 -1.60 25.00
CA ASN A 196 23.42 -2.36 25.47
C ASN A 196 24.66 -2.12 24.58
N GLY A 197 24.53 -1.34 23.51
CA GLY A 197 25.60 -1.07 22.56
C GLY A 197 25.77 -2.13 21.48
N ASN A 198 24.83 -3.05 21.33
CA ASN A 198 24.83 -4.04 20.26
C ASN A 198 24.09 -3.51 19.03
N GLN A 199 24.55 -3.90 17.85
CA GLN A 199 23.80 -3.58 16.64
C GLN A 199 22.40 -4.22 16.67
N ILE A 200 21.38 -3.42 16.38
CA ILE A 200 20.00 -3.90 16.24
C ILE A 200 19.91 -4.81 15.01
N VAL A 201 19.36 -6.01 15.18
CA VAL A 201 19.12 -6.97 14.11
C VAL A 201 17.66 -7.38 14.13
N LEU A 202 16.91 -7.02 13.09
CA LEU A 202 15.52 -7.44 12.94
C LEU A 202 15.43 -8.82 12.29
N THR A 203 14.60 -9.68 12.84
CA THR A 203 14.33 -11.01 12.27
C THR A 203 13.07 -11.01 11.43
N LYS A 204 13.05 -11.81 10.36
CA LYS A 204 11.83 -12.04 9.59
C LYS A 204 10.81 -12.86 10.38
N SER A 205 11.29 -13.84 11.11
CA SER A 205 10.47 -14.72 11.95
C SER A 205 9.90 -13.97 13.12
N ILE A 206 8.66 -14.28 13.47
CA ILE A 206 7.96 -13.74 14.64
C ILE A 206 7.57 -14.90 15.52
N THR A 207 7.95 -14.82 16.81
CA THR A 207 7.52 -15.77 17.86
C THR A 207 6.67 -14.98 18.85
N LEU A 208 5.45 -15.41 19.06
CA LEU A 208 4.56 -14.77 20.04
C LEU A 208 4.93 -15.24 21.44
N ASP A 209 4.96 -14.30 22.39
CA ASP A 209 5.28 -14.58 23.80
C ASP A 209 4.17 -15.45 24.42
N THR A 210 2.93 -15.11 24.17
CA THR A 210 1.76 -15.88 24.62
C THR A 210 0.80 -16.07 23.43
N PRO A 211 0.93 -17.17 22.66
CA PRO A 211 0.01 -17.42 21.56
C PRO A 211 -1.37 -17.72 22.13
N ASN A 212 -2.27 -16.78 21.97
CA ASN A 212 -3.70 -16.95 22.26
C ASN A 212 -4.52 -16.11 21.25
N ASP A 213 -5.80 -16.38 21.22
CA ASP A 213 -6.79 -15.80 20.32
C ASP A 213 -7.00 -14.28 20.51
N VAL A 214 -6.41 -13.68 21.53
CA VAL A 214 -6.70 -12.29 21.92
C VAL A 214 -5.50 -11.37 21.77
N GLN A 215 -4.26 -11.87 21.85
CA GLN A 215 -3.05 -11.03 21.85
C GLN A 215 -1.96 -11.58 20.93
N LEU A 216 -1.54 -10.76 19.99
CA LEU A 216 -0.38 -10.97 19.12
C LEU A 216 0.85 -10.23 19.69
N GLY A 217 1.18 -10.50 20.96
CA GLY A 217 2.32 -9.89 21.63
C GLY A 217 3.62 -10.68 21.42
N VAL A 218 4.69 -9.98 21.15
CA VAL A 218 6.05 -10.55 20.99
C VAL A 218 6.93 -10.37 22.25
N GLY A 219 6.35 -9.95 23.36
CA GLY A 219 7.05 -9.58 24.58
C GLY A 219 7.46 -8.10 24.64
N ASP A 220 7.95 -7.67 25.81
CA ASP A 220 8.32 -6.29 26.11
C ASP A 220 9.85 -6.08 26.23
N ASP A 221 10.64 -7.07 25.86
CA ASP A 221 12.09 -7.02 25.84
C ASP A 221 12.66 -6.62 24.47
N ILE A 222 13.96 -6.44 24.40
CA ILE A 222 14.65 -6.04 23.16
C ILE A 222 14.50 -7.12 22.09
N GLU A 223 14.53 -8.40 22.45
CA GLU A 223 14.41 -9.51 21.53
C GLU A 223 13.02 -9.53 20.89
N GLY A 224 11.96 -9.37 21.69
CA GLY A 224 10.58 -9.25 21.19
C GLY A 224 10.41 -8.06 20.24
N TYR A 225 10.96 -6.89 20.60
CA TYR A 225 10.87 -5.71 19.75
C TYR A 225 11.64 -5.80 18.44
N ASN A 226 12.64 -6.65 18.35
CA ASN A 226 13.42 -6.86 17.14
C ASN A 226 12.81 -7.90 16.19
N GLN A 227 11.64 -8.44 16.49
CA GLN A 227 10.93 -9.37 15.63
C GLN A 227 10.04 -8.63 14.60
N GLY A 228 10.02 -9.18 13.39
CA GLY A 228 9.26 -8.67 12.25
C GLY A 228 9.94 -7.49 11.54
N TYR A 229 9.97 -7.56 10.21
CA TYR A 229 10.44 -6.46 9.37
C TYR A 229 9.46 -5.30 9.42
N ARG A 230 9.96 -4.09 9.18
CA ARG A 230 9.16 -2.87 9.32
C ARG A 230 9.36 -1.93 8.16
N SER A 231 8.29 -1.25 7.77
CA SER A 231 8.35 -0.24 6.73
C SER A 231 8.84 1.10 7.29
N VAL A 232 9.72 1.75 6.57
CA VAL A 232 10.08 3.16 6.72
C VAL A 232 9.82 3.93 5.42
N LYS A 233 8.89 3.45 4.61
CA LYS A 233 8.55 4.06 3.32
C LYS A 233 8.17 5.52 3.46
N PHE A 234 7.23 5.83 4.35
CA PHE A 234 6.92 7.21 4.71
C PHE A 234 7.88 7.67 5.80
N PHE A 235 9.08 8.06 5.36
CA PHE A 235 10.18 8.38 6.25
C PHE A 235 9.84 9.55 7.17
N VAL A 236 10.35 9.51 8.40
CA VAL A 236 10.08 10.51 9.42
C VAL A 236 11.35 11.25 9.77
N ILE A 237 11.25 12.57 9.85
CA ILE A 237 12.31 13.44 10.37
C ILE A 237 11.90 14.06 11.72
N ASP A 238 12.87 14.37 12.55
CA ASP A 238 12.61 14.90 13.90
C ASP A 238 11.90 16.25 13.88
N ASP A 239 12.23 17.10 12.93
CA ASP A 239 11.61 18.42 12.80
C ASP A 239 10.10 18.37 12.64
N ASP A 240 9.61 17.40 11.92
CA ASP A 240 8.18 17.11 11.79
C ASP A 240 7.63 16.44 13.05
N PHE A 241 8.26 15.34 13.45
CA PHE A 241 7.73 14.41 14.43
C PHE A 241 7.60 14.98 15.85
N LYS A 242 8.45 15.96 16.21
CA LYS A 242 8.31 16.72 17.46
C LYS A 242 6.99 17.50 17.55
N ASN A 243 6.34 17.82 16.42
CA ASN A 243 5.06 18.49 16.34
C ASN A 243 3.91 17.49 16.47
N SER A 244 3.68 17.00 17.70
CA SER A 244 2.60 16.04 18.02
C SER A 244 2.66 14.71 17.25
N ARG A 245 3.84 14.33 16.79
CA ARG A 245 4.09 13.12 15.97
C ARG A 245 3.37 13.15 14.61
N ASN A 246 3.13 14.33 14.08
CA ASN A 246 2.66 14.50 12.71
C ASN A 246 3.84 14.37 11.73
N GLN A 247 3.52 14.18 10.48
CA GLN A 247 4.46 14.09 9.37
C GLN A 247 3.99 14.98 8.23
N SER A 248 4.93 15.51 7.46
CA SER A 248 4.66 16.32 6.27
C SER A 248 4.60 15.48 4.98
N ASN A 249 4.74 14.15 5.09
CA ASN A 249 4.63 13.30 3.90
C ASN A 249 3.22 13.36 3.33
N ASP A 250 3.09 13.76 2.08
CA ASP A 250 1.84 13.63 1.34
C ASP A 250 1.57 12.15 1.07
N TYR A 251 0.29 11.77 1.18
CA TYR A 251 -0.11 10.37 1.03
C TYR A 251 -0.71 10.14 -0.36
N PRO A 252 -0.05 9.36 -1.23
CA PRO A 252 -0.56 9.07 -2.57
C PRO A 252 -1.74 8.11 -2.50
N ILE A 253 -2.84 8.51 -3.14
CA ILE A 253 -4.02 7.65 -3.33
C ILE A 253 -3.93 6.94 -4.67
N PHE A 254 -3.56 7.66 -5.75
CA PHE A 254 -3.35 7.09 -7.07
C PHE A 254 -1.98 7.50 -7.61
N ARG A 255 -1.25 6.51 -8.11
CA ARG A 255 0.09 6.69 -8.68
C ARG A 255 0.19 6.14 -10.10
N TYR A 256 1.07 6.72 -10.91
CA TYR A 256 1.35 6.24 -12.25
C TYR A 256 1.85 4.79 -12.27
N ALA A 257 2.66 4.39 -11.28
CA ALA A 257 3.08 3.01 -11.08
C ALA A 257 1.88 2.03 -11.01
N ASP A 258 0.79 2.44 -10.35
CA ASP A 258 -0.41 1.60 -10.26
C ASP A 258 -1.16 1.50 -11.59
N ILE A 259 -1.16 2.55 -12.40
CA ILE A 259 -1.73 2.50 -13.75
C ILE A 259 -0.98 1.50 -14.62
N LEU A 260 0.37 1.51 -14.57
CA LEU A 260 1.20 0.57 -15.33
C LEU A 260 0.93 -0.89 -14.92
N LEU A 261 0.98 -1.19 -13.61
CA LEU A 261 0.76 -2.56 -13.14
C LEU A 261 -0.70 -3.02 -13.27
N THR A 262 -1.66 -2.10 -13.17
CA THR A 262 -3.07 -2.43 -13.40
C THR A 262 -3.35 -2.71 -14.88
N LYS A 263 -2.73 -1.96 -15.80
CA LYS A 263 -2.80 -2.26 -17.23
C LYS A 263 -2.16 -3.62 -17.56
N ALA A 264 -0.98 -3.91 -16.97
CA ALA A 264 -0.33 -5.21 -17.12
C ALA A 264 -1.25 -6.35 -16.65
N GLU A 265 -1.93 -6.18 -15.51
CA GLU A 265 -2.92 -7.14 -15.01
C GLU A 265 -4.09 -7.32 -15.97
N ALA A 266 -4.66 -6.24 -16.46
CA ALA A 266 -5.81 -6.30 -17.37
C ALA A 266 -5.44 -7.03 -18.68
N LEU A 267 -4.24 -6.81 -19.22
CA LEU A 267 -3.71 -7.52 -20.37
C LEU A 267 -3.51 -9.01 -20.09
N LEU A 268 -2.93 -9.38 -18.94
CA LEU A 268 -2.75 -10.79 -18.51
C LEU A 268 -4.08 -11.51 -18.35
N ARG A 269 -5.14 -10.79 -17.96
CA ARG A 269 -6.50 -11.33 -17.83
C ARG A 269 -7.28 -11.39 -19.15
N GLY A 270 -6.65 -11.03 -20.28
CA GLY A 270 -7.21 -11.15 -21.62
C GLY A 270 -7.81 -9.86 -22.19
N GLY A 271 -7.62 -8.72 -21.55
CA GLY A 271 -7.95 -7.42 -22.12
C GLY A 271 -7.03 -7.05 -23.28
N VAL A 272 -7.48 -6.11 -24.12
CA VAL A 272 -6.78 -5.68 -25.34
C VAL A 272 -6.63 -4.16 -25.34
N SER A 273 -5.40 -3.66 -25.52
CA SER A 273 -5.11 -2.26 -25.75
C SER A 273 -5.16 -1.96 -27.25
N THR A 274 -6.09 -1.07 -27.65
CA THR A 274 -6.22 -0.62 -29.05
C THR A 274 -5.42 0.66 -29.32
N GLU A 275 -5.28 1.52 -28.32
CA GLU A 275 -4.59 2.81 -28.46
C GLU A 275 -3.08 2.70 -28.27
N ARG A 276 -2.64 1.74 -27.45
CA ARG A 276 -1.23 1.45 -27.19
C ARG A 276 -0.90 -0.04 -27.37
N PRO A 277 -1.02 -0.58 -28.59
CA PRO A 277 -0.84 -2.01 -28.85
C PRO A 277 0.60 -2.50 -28.66
N GLN A 278 1.57 -1.59 -28.53
CA GLN A 278 2.97 -1.90 -28.22
C GLN A 278 3.19 -2.25 -26.74
N ASP A 279 2.26 -1.86 -25.84
CA ASP A 279 2.40 -2.15 -24.43
C ASP A 279 2.08 -3.63 -24.16
N THR A 280 3.01 -4.30 -23.58
CA THR A 280 2.88 -5.71 -23.12
C THR A 280 2.94 -5.79 -21.60
N PRO A 281 2.39 -6.85 -21.00
CA PRO A 281 2.57 -7.05 -19.55
C PRO A 281 4.03 -6.96 -19.10
N VAL A 282 4.95 -7.54 -19.88
CA VAL A 282 6.39 -7.53 -19.60
C VAL A 282 6.98 -6.12 -19.70
N SER A 283 6.62 -5.34 -20.73
CA SER A 283 7.17 -3.99 -20.90
C SER A 283 6.76 -3.06 -19.78
N LEU A 284 5.48 -3.09 -19.36
CA LEU A 284 4.94 -2.30 -18.26
C LEU A 284 5.52 -2.71 -16.90
N PHE A 285 5.67 -4.00 -16.68
CA PHE A 285 6.30 -4.54 -15.48
C PHE A 285 7.78 -4.13 -15.38
N ASN A 286 8.52 -4.24 -16.47
CA ASN A 286 9.94 -3.87 -16.52
C ASN A 286 10.16 -2.36 -16.43
N GLU A 287 9.17 -1.53 -16.75
CA GLU A 287 9.27 -0.08 -16.51
C GLU A 287 9.42 0.22 -15.02
N ILE A 288 8.64 -0.46 -14.16
CA ILE A 288 8.79 -0.38 -12.70
C ILE A 288 10.14 -0.94 -12.25
N ARG A 289 10.54 -2.11 -12.79
CA ARG A 289 11.81 -2.75 -12.44
C ARG A 289 13.02 -1.85 -12.75
N ARG A 290 13.06 -1.24 -13.90
CA ARG A 290 14.11 -0.27 -14.25
C ARG A 290 14.16 0.91 -13.30
N TYR A 291 12.99 1.45 -12.97
CA TYR A 291 12.91 2.59 -12.06
C TYR A 291 13.48 2.30 -10.67
N VAL A 292 13.22 1.12 -10.12
CA VAL A 292 13.70 0.71 -8.80
C VAL A 292 15.03 -0.06 -8.84
N HIS A 293 15.71 -0.11 -9.98
CA HIS A 293 16.97 -0.84 -10.21
C HIS A 293 16.89 -2.34 -9.85
N ALA A 294 15.75 -2.96 -10.11
CA ALA A 294 15.55 -4.40 -10.00
C ALA A 294 15.82 -5.11 -11.34
N GLU A 295 16.06 -6.42 -11.32
CA GLU A 295 16.25 -7.20 -12.53
C GLU A 295 15.01 -7.22 -13.41
N GLU A 296 15.19 -6.99 -14.71
CA GLU A 296 14.13 -7.12 -15.70
C GLU A 296 13.80 -8.61 -15.95
N VAL A 297 12.54 -8.88 -16.28
CA VAL A 297 12.06 -10.23 -16.58
C VAL A 297 11.75 -10.38 -18.06
N THR A 298 11.78 -11.63 -18.55
CA THR A 298 11.40 -11.96 -19.95
C THR A 298 9.96 -12.45 -20.09
N SER A 299 9.33 -12.81 -18.99
CA SER A 299 7.92 -13.20 -18.89
C SER A 299 7.34 -12.70 -17.58
N VAL A 300 6.03 -12.60 -17.49
CA VAL A 300 5.31 -12.27 -16.27
C VAL A 300 3.96 -12.99 -16.27
N ASN A 301 3.56 -13.50 -15.12
CA ASN A 301 2.25 -14.08 -14.87
C ASN A 301 1.52 -13.30 -13.75
N LEU A 302 0.31 -13.72 -13.41
CA LEU A 302 -0.50 -13.03 -12.40
C LEU A 302 0.10 -13.12 -10.99
N ASP A 303 0.76 -14.23 -10.63
CA ASP A 303 1.36 -14.40 -9.30
C ASP A 303 2.59 -13.48 -9.15
N GLU A 304 3.45 -13.42 -10.18
CA GLU A 304 4.60 -12.51 -10.21
C GLU A 304 4.14 -11.04 -10.16
N LEU A 305 3.04 -10.71 -10.85
CA LEU A 305 2.46 -9.37 -10.82
C LEU A 305 1.88 -9.04 -9.44
N TYR A 306 1.21 -10.00 -8.79
CA TYR A 306 0.70 -9.85 -7.43
C TYR A 306 1.81 -9.57 -6.42
N ASP A 307 2.92 -10.27 -6.55
CA ASP A 307 4.11 -10.05 -5.73
C ASP A 307 4.75 -8.68 -5.99
N GLU A 308 4.85 -8.28 -7.25
CA GLU A 308 5.39 -6.97 -7.61
C GLU A 308 4.53 -5.84 -7.11
N ARG A 309 3.20 -5.98 -7.18
CA ARG A 309 2.27 -5.04 -6.56
C ARG A 309 2.47 -4.97 -5.05
N GLY A 310 2.73 -6.10 -4.39
CA GLY A 310 3.09 -6.15 -2.97
C GLY A 310 4.35 -5.36 -2.66
N ARG A 311 5.41 -5.55 -3.47
CA ARG A 311 6.68 -4.81 -3.32
C ARG A 311 6.53 -3.31 -3.61
N GLU A 312 5.70 -2.93 -4.57
CA GLU A 312 5.55 -1.53 -4.97
C GLU A 312 4.62 -0.75 -4.03
N PHE A 313 3.50 -1.34 -3.63
CA PHE A 313 2.45 -0.64 -2.88
C PHE A 313 2.38 -1.02 -1.40
N PHE A 314 3.46 -1.59 -0.82
CA PHE A 314 3.48 -1.79 0.63
C PHE A 314 3.25 -0.44 1.33
N ASP A 315 2.51 -0.51 2.43
CA ASP A 315 2.15 0.67 3.24
C ASP A 315 1.21 1.70 2.56
N GLU A 316 0.70 1.42 1.35
CA GLU A 316 -0.25 2.28 0.65
C GLU A 316 -1.70 1.77 0.72
N ASN A 317 -1.99 0.78 1.57
CA ASN A 317 -3.32 0.21 1.85
C ASN A 317 -4.01 -0.52 0.68
N TRP A 318 -3.32 -0.80 -0.43
CA TRP A 318 -3.90 -1.50 -1.59
C TRP A 318 -3.85 -3.04 -1.47
N ARG A 319 -2.96 -3.60 -0.63
CA ARG A 319 -2.71 -5.05 -0.57
C ARG A 319 -3.98 -5.87 -0.30
N ARG A 320 -4.86 -5.40 0.60
CA ARG A 320 -6.11 -6.10 0.90
C ARG A 320 -7.01 -6.25 -0.33
N ASN A 321 -7.13 -5.21 -1.16
CA ASN A 321 -7.91 -5.27 -2.40
C ASN A 321 -7.27 -6.24 -3.39
N ASP A 322 -5.95 -6.21 -3.51
CA ASP A 322 -5.21 -7.14 -4.36
C ASP A 322 -5.37 -8.58 -3.87
N MET A 323 -5.26 -8.85 -2.57
CA MET A 323 -5.47 -10.18 -1.99
C MET A 323 -6.83 -10.75 -2.36
N ILE A 324 -7.90 -9.96 -2.26
CA ILE A 324 -9.25 -10.40 -2.64
C ILE A 324 -9.33 -10.68 -4.14
N ARG A 325 -8.85 -9.75 -4.98
CA ARG A 325 -8.93 -9.85 -6.44
C ARG A 325 -8.10 -10.99 -7.01
N PHE A 326 -6.94 -11.27 -6.44
CA PHE A 326 -6.05 -12.35 -6.85
C PHE A 326 -6.39 -13.70 -6.18
N GLY A 327 -7.28 -13.73 -5.18
CA GLY A 327 -7.71 -14.96 -4.51
C GLY A 327 -6.84 -15.40 -3.34
N HIS A 328 -6.02 -14.49 -2.79
CA HIS A 328 -5.08 -14.75 -1.69
C HIS A 328 -5.56 -14.23 -0.32
N PHE A 329 -6.80 -13.73 -0.24
CA PHE A 329 -7.29 -13.16 1.03
C PHE A 329 -7.52 -14.20 2.11
N GLU A 330 -7.88 -15.42 1.71
CA GLU A 330 -8.10 -16.56 2.58
C GLU A 330 -6.86 -17.45 2.74
N ASP A 331 -5.72 -17.07 2.20
CA ASP A 331 -4.48 -17.82 2.36
C ASP A 331 -4.07 -17.89 3.84
N GLU A 332 -3.36 -18.94 4.17
CA GLU A 332 -2.90 -19.16 5.53
C GLU A 332 -1.71 -18.22 5.86
N PHE A 333 -1.91 -17.36 6.84
CA PHE A 333 -0.86 -16.55 7.42
C PHE A 333 -0.57 -17.02 8.83
N PHE A 334 0.69 -17.00 9.26
CA PHE A 334 1.12 -17.51 10.56
C PHE A 334 0.67 -18.95 10.80
N PRO A 335 1.15 -19.95 10.01
CA PRO A 335 0.67 -21.33 10.10
C PRO A 335 0.86 -22.00 11.46
N HIS A 336 1.68 -21.40 12.34
CA HIS A 336 1.91 -21.90 13.69
C HIS A 336 0.79 -21.53 14.69
N TYR A 337 -0.09 -20.62 14.31
CA TYR A 337 -1.15 -20.09 15.17
C TYR A 337 -2.50 -20.49 14.59
N HIS A 338 -2.91 -21.72 14.88
CA HIS A 338 -4.13 -22.34 14.35
C HIS A 338 -5.39 -21.53 14.59
N ASP A 339 -5.45 -20.79 15.70
CA ASP A 339 -6.63 -20.03 16.09
C ASP A 339 -6.85 -18.76 15.25
N PHE A 340 -5.82 -18.27 14.57
CA PHE A 340 -5.93 -17.14 13.63
C PHE A 340 -6.33 -17.54 12.22
N LYS A 341 -6.24 -18.82 11.87
CA LYS A 341 -6.67 -19.32 10.57
C LYS A 341 -8.14 -19.03 10.29
N THR A 342 -8.98 -19.15 11.30
CA THR A 342 -10.43 -18.97 11.15
C THR A 342 -10.85 -17.58 10.69
N ALA A 343 -10.09 -16.54 11.02
CA ALA A 343 -10.40 -15.17 10.62
C ALA A 343 -10.21 -14.95 9.10
N ASN A 344 -9.17 -15.54 8.50
CA ASN A 344 -8.87 -15.37 7.08
C ASN A 344 -9.69 -16.32 6.18
N PHE A 345 -10.10 -17.50 6.69
CA PHE A 345 -10.92 -18.45 5.92
C PHE A 345 -12.38 -18.04 5.80
N ASP A 346 -12.84 -17.09 6.60
CA ASP A 346 -14.19 -16.56 6.51
C ASP A 346 -14.30 -15.52 5.39
N LYS A 347 -14.83 -15.92 4.25
CA LYS A 347 -15.02 -15.05 3.08
C LYS A 347 -15.87 -13.79 3.36
N THR A 348 -16.68 -13.80 4.42
CA THR A 348 -17.46 -12.61 4.80
C THR A 348 -16.56 -11.48 5.29
N ARG A 349 -15.33 -11.79 5.72
CA ARG A 349 -14.31 -10.78 6.11
C ARG A 349 -13.75 -9.98 4.93
N ARG A 350 -14.07 -10.34 3.71
CA ARG A 350 -13.76 -9.53 2.51
C ARG A 350 -14.47 -8.16 2.53
N ILE A 351 -15.55 -8.02 3.28
CA ILE A 351 -16.26 -6.76 3.50
C ILE A 351 -16.16 -6.36 4.97
N PHE A 352 -16.15 -5.06 5.27
CA PHE A 352 -16.16 -4.57 6.64
C PHE A 352 -17.59 -4.55 7.24
N PRO A 353 -17.74 -4.66 8.57
CA PRO A 353 -19.05 -4.47 9.21
C PRO A 353 -19.48 -3.00 9.09
N LEU A 354 -20.77 -2.79 9.05
CA LEU A 354 -21.35 -1.47 9.29
C LEU A 354 -21.23 -1.12 10.78
N HIS A 355 -20.82 0.12 11.06
CA HIS A 355 -20.71 0.56 12.45
C HIS A 355 -22.08 0.59 13.11
N ARG A 356 -22.15 0.16 14.38
CA ARG A 356 -23.41 0.09 15.14
C ARG A 356 -24.21 1.38 15.12
N ASP A 357 -23.54 2.53 15.29
CA ASP A 357 -24.23 3.82 15.33
C ASP A 357 -24.87 4.18 13.97
N MET A 358 -24.27 3.73 12.87
CA MET A 358 -24.88 3.89 11.53
C MET A 358 -26.13 3.05 11.38
N LEU A 359 -26.11 1.79 11.84
CA LEU A 359 -27.30 0.94 11.85
C LEU A 359 -28.42 1.51 12.71
N ASN A 360 -28.09 2.10 13.87
CA ASN A 360 -29.05 2.73 14.76
C ASN A 360 -29.69 4.00 14.16
N THR A 361 -29.00 4.69 13.25
CA THR A 361 -29.54 5.90 12.60
C THR A 361 -30.47 5.61 11.44
N ASN A 362 -30.41 4.41 10.86
CA ASN A 362 -31.27 4.03 9.74
C ASN A 362 -31.81 2.59 9.90
N PRO A 363 -33.07 2.43 10.32
CA PRO A 363 -33.67 1.12 10.58
C PRO A 363 -33.84 0.25 9.32
N ASN A 364 -33.62 0.81 8.12
CA ASN A 364 -33.69 0.07 6.87
C ASN A 364 -32.32 -0.53 6.46
N TRP A 365 -31.29 -0.27 7.23
CA TRP A 365 -29.97 -0.86 6.98
C TRP A 365 -29.81 -2.16 7.75
N GLU A 366 -29.35 -3.16 7.06
CA GLU A 366 -28.99 -4.46 7.61
C GLU A 366 -27.46 -4.57 7.70
N GLN A 367 -26.98 -5.33 8.66
CA GLN A 367 -25.57 -5.61 8.82
C GLN A 367 -25.06 -6.45 7.65
N ASN A 368 -23.81 -6.24 7.28
CA ASN A 368 -23.16 -7.08 6.28
C ASN A 368 -23.08 -8.55 6.74
N PRO A 369 -23.20 -9.52 5.81
CA PRO A 369 -23.18 -10.95 6.12
C PRO A 369 -21.98 -11.36 6.99
N GLY A 370 -22.21 -12.24 7.95
CA GLY A 370 -21.18 -12.79 8.85
C GLY A 370 -20.84 -11.91 10.05
N TYR A 371 -21.50 -10.77 10.22
CA TYR A 371 -21.33 -9.91 11.37
C TYR A 371 -22.61 -9.88 12.23
N PRO A 372 -22.47 -9.70 13.57
CA PRO A 372 -23.63 -9.64 14.45
C PRO A 372 -24.54 -8.46 14.11
N GLU A 373 -25.84 -8.67 14.12
CA GLU A 373 -26.81 -7.59 14.10
C GLU A 373 -26.90 -6.98 15.51
N TYR A 374 -26.71 -5.68 15.58
CA TYR A 374 -26.92 -4.91 16.81
C TYR A 374 -28.13 -3.98 16.59
N HIS A 375 -29.28 -4.41 17.09
CA HIS A 375 -30.43 -3.55 17.29
C HIS A 375 -30.54 -3.21 18.77
N ASN A 376 -30.60 -1.92 19.09
CA ASN A 376 -30.93 -1.49 20.46
C ASN A 376 -32.43 -1.60 20.68
#